data_a4720a8d8ca82e6c6fbd665b3352f6c7
#
_entry.id   a4720a8d8ca82e6c6fbd665b3352f6c7
#
_cell.length_a   1.000
_cell.length_b   1.000
_cell.length_c   1.000
_cell.angle_alpha   90.00
_cell.angle_beta   90.00
_cell.angle_gamma   90.00
#
_symmetry.space_group_name_H-M   'P 1'
#
loop_
_entity.id
_entity.type
_entity.pdbx_description
1 polymer ?
#
loop_
_entity_poly.entity_id
_entity_poly.type
_entity_poly.pdbx_seq_one_letter_code
_entity_poly.pdbx_strand_id
1 'polypeptide(L)'
;RQLTFGGDNAEAYWSFDDKQLVFQARNEAWGTKCDQIYVMDATQDFKDGSLPQMVSTGRGRTTCSYFMPGDKSVIYASTHEGDANCPPEPERREDGKYVWPIYSDFDIYTADLEGNILKKLTDERGYDAEATLSAQGDKIVFTSIRTGDLELFTMDIDGSNVKQITTGLGYDGGAFFSPDGTKLIFRSSRPTTDEDIKVYKDLLAEGLVMPTKMELYWCNVDGSNL
;
A
#
# COMPACT_ATOMS: atom_id res chain seq x y z
N ARG A 1 -6.38 -9.52 -22.83
CA ARG A 1 -5.09 -9.06 -23.38
C ARG A 1 -4.05 -8.99 -22.26
N GLN A 2 -2.85 -9.53 -22.48
CA GLN A 2 -1.71 -9.39 -21.58
C GLN A 2 -1.02 -8.04 -21.88
N LEU A 3 -0.70 -7.26 -20.83
CA LEU A 3 -0.14 -5.92 -20.94
C LEU A 3 1.34 -5.87 -20.54
N THR A 4 1.77 -6.68 -19.56
CA THR A 4 3.14 -6.75 -19.07
C THR A 4 3.77 -8.12 -19.34
N PHE A 5 5.09 -8.17 -19.50
CA PHE A 5 5.84 -9.38 -19.84
C PHE A 5 7.09 -9.50 -18.97
N GLY A 6 7.15 -10.55 -18.17
CA GLY A 6 8.22 -10.81 -17.19
C GLY A 6 8.10 -9.99 -15.91
N GLY A 7 8.95 -10.32 -14.94
CA GLY A 7 8.95 -9.73 -13.60
C GLY A 7 7.71 -10.10 -12.77
N ASP A 8 7.60 -9.45 -11.62
CA ASP A 8 6.42 -9.51 -10.75
C ASP A 8 5.61 -8.23 -10.95
N ASN A 9 4.30 -8.36 -11.16
CA ASN A 9 3.40 -7.22 -11.40
C ASN A 9 2.16 -7.40 -10.51
N ALA A 10 1.78 -6.35 -9.79
CA ALA A 10 0.69 -6.39 -8.82
C ALA A 10 0.01 -5.02 -8.65
N GLU A 11 -1.09 -4.99 -7.90
CA GLU A 11 -1.74 -3.77 -7.44
C GLU A 11 -2.03 -2.78 -8.57
N ALA A 12 -2.70 -3.26 -9.65
CA ALA A 12 -3.02 -2.43 -10.80
C ALA A 12 -4.39 -1.79 -10.65
N TYR A 13 -4.46 -0.46 -10.80
CA TYR A 13 -5.67 0.33 -10.65
C TYR A 13 -5.84 1.34 -11.77
N TRP A 14 -7.09 1.60 -12.12
CA TRP A 14 -7.46 2.54 -13.17
C TRP A 14 -7.30 4.00 -12.75
N SER A 15 -6.97 4.87 -13.73
CA SER A 15 -7.19 6.31 -13.63
C SER A 15 -8.69 6.63 -13.56
N PHE A 16 -9.06 7.79 -13.06
CA PHE A 16 -10.46 8.24 -12.96
C PHE A 16 -11.13 8.37 -14.34
N ASP A 17 -10.34 8.62 -15.39
CA ASP A 17 -10.84 8.74 -16.77
C ASP A 17 -10.79 7.39 -17.57
N ASP A 18 -10.45 6.29 -16.90
CA ASP A 18 -10.35 4.92 -17.45
C ASP A 18 -9.34 4.75 -18.61
N LYS A 19 -8.33 5.65 -18.72
CA LYS A 19 -7.36 5.57 -19.82
C LYS A 19 -6.01 5.03 -19.44
N GLN A 20 -5.63 5.16 -18.18
CA GLN A 20 -4.33 4.74 -17.67
C GLN A 20 -4.48 3.71 -16.57
N LEU A 21 -3.39 2.96 -16.35
CA LEU A 21 -3.22 2.06 -15.20
C LEU A 21 -2.00 2.52 -14.41
N VAL A 22 -2.13 2.60 -13.10
CA VAL A 22 -1.01 2.65 -12.18
C VAL A 22 -0.83 1.26 -11.58
N PHE A 23 0.41 0.80 -11.44
CA PHE A 23 0.70 -0.53 -10.89
C PHE A 23 2.09 -0.58 -10.27
N GLN A 24 2.31 -1.53 -9.38
CA GLN A 24 3.64 -1.83 -8.89
C GLN A 24 4.26 -2.98 -9.67
N ALA A 25 5.56 -2.91 -9.91
CA ALA A 25 6.29 -4.00 -10.52
C ALA A 25 7.75 -4.04 -10.07
N ARG A 26 8.29 -5.28 -10.05
CA ARG A 26 9.71 -5.58 -9.96
C ARG A 26 10.11 -6.34 -11.23
N ASN A 27 11.01 -5.76 -12.00
CA ASN A 27 11.49 -6.41 -13.24
C ASN A 27 12.97 -6.07 -13.47
N GLU A 28 13.83 -7.08 -13.38
CA GLU A 28 15.27 -6.90 -13.60
C GLU A 28 15.59 -6.38 -15.02
N ALA A 29 14.80 -6.79 -16.03
CA ALA A 29 14.95 -6.27 -17.39
C ALA A 29 14.61 -4.78 -17.50
N TRP A 30 13.85 -4.22 -16.54
CA TRP A 30 13.56 -2.79 -16.43
C TRP A 30 14.55 -2.07 -15.51
N GLY A 31 15.54 -2.80 -14.96
CA GLY A 31 16.58 -2.26 -14.08
C GLY A 31 16.16 -2.13 -12.61
N THR A 32 15.04 -2.71 -12.20
CA THR A 32 14.54 -2.62 -10.82
C THR A 32 14.74 -3.92 -10.04
N LYS A 33 15.29 -3.79 -8.83
CA LYS A 33 15.57 -4.91 -7.91
C LYS A 33 14.46 -5.13 -6.89
N CYS A 34 13.66 -4.12 -6.60
CA CYS A 34 12.45 -4.20 -5.79
C CYS A 34 11.31 -3.43 -6.44
N ASP A 35 10.13 -3.56 -5.86
CA ASP A 35 8.92 -2.97 -6.40
C ASP A 35 9.07 -1.46 -6.56
N GLN A 36 8.67 -0.97 -7.75
CA GLN A 36 8.55 0.44 -8.11
C GLN A 36 7.16 0.69 -8.69
N ILE A 37 6.74 1.93 -8.71
CA ILE A 37 5.42 2.32 -9.24
C ILE A 37 5.57 2.81 -10.67
N TYR A 38 4.68 2.32 -11.52
CA TYR A 38 4.63 2.62 -12.95
C TYR A 38 3.23 3.07 -13.37
N VAL A 39 3.19 3.87 -14.43
CA VAL A 39 1.96 4.24 -15.13
C VAL A 39 2.09 3.84 -16.59
N MET A 40 0.99 3.39 -17.16
CA MET A 40 0.88 3.03 -18.58
C MET A 40 -0.49 3.44 -19.14
N ASP A 41 -0.53 3.72 -20.45
CA ASP A 41 -1.78 3.79 -21.20
C ASP A 41 -2.42 2.40 -21.28
N ALA A 42 -3.70 2.28 -20.96
CA ALA A 42 -4.41 1.00 -20.92
C ALA A 42 -4.55 0.32 -22.31
N THR A 43 -4.28 1.06 -23.37
CA THR A 43 -4.29 0.53 -24.76
C THR A 43 -2.94 -0.02 -25.19
N GLN A 44 -1.86 0.33 -24.50
CA GLN A 44 -0.49 -0.14 -24.79
C GLN A 44 -0.26 -1.58 -24.30
N ASP A 45 0.76 -2.21 -24.85
CA ASP A 45 1.45 -3.37 -24.28
C ASP A 45 2.96 -3.22 -24.59
N PHE A 46 3.78 -3.87 -23.79
CA PHE A 46 5.24 -3.73 -23.85
C PHE A 46 5.92 -4.92 -24.53
N LYS A 47 5.27 -5.50 -25.54
CA LYS A 47 5.82 -6.62 -26.33
C LYS A 47 7.04 -6.24 -27.16
N ASP A 48 7.13 -4.97 -27.54
CA ASP A 48 8.24 -4.42 -28.32
C ASP A 48 9.50 -4.12 -27.48
N GLY A 49 9.44 -4.36 -26.16
CA GLY A 49 10.53 -4.08 -25.23
C GLY A 49 10.58 -2.62 -24.75
N SER A 50 9.59 -1.79 -25.11
CA SER A 50 9.43 -0.48 -24.48
C SER A 50 9.08 -0.64 -23.00
N LEU A 51 9.28 0.42 -22.19
CA LEU A 51 9.07 0.39 -20.76
C LEU A 51 7.89 1.28 -20.37
N PRO A 52 7.10 0.89 -19.34
CA PRO A 52 6.12 1.78 -18.73
C PRO A 52 6.84 2.95 -18.06
N GLN A 53 6.13 4.07 -17.89
CA GLN A 53 6.67 5.23 -17.20
C GLN A 53 6.79 4.95 -15.68
N MET A 54 8.01 4.96 -15.15
CA MET A 54 8.23 4.91 -13.70
C MET A 54 7.83 6.26 -13.09
N VAL A 55 6.98 6.22 -12.07
CA VAL A 55 6.49 7.41 -11.33
C VAL A 55 6.93 7.42 -9.87
N SER A 56 7.63 6.40 -9.43
CA SER A 56 8.37 6.39 -8.17
C SER A 56 9.82 6.78 -8.37
N THR A 57 10.56 6.96 -7.27
CA THR A 57 11.93 7.49 -7.29
C THR A 57 12.98 6.52 -7.85
N GLY A 58 12.64 5.26 -8.09
CA GLY A 58 13.60 4.20 -8.41
C GLY A 58 14.49 3.78 -7.23
N ARG A 59 14.24 4.33 -6.04
CA ARG A 59 14.99 4.10 -4.80
C ARG A 59 14.09 3.48 -3.75
N GLY A 60 14.68 2.70 -2.83
CA GLY A 60 13.92 1.98 -1.81
C GLY A 60 12.92 1.01 -2.43
N ARG A 61 11.95 0.58 -1.63
CA ARG A 61 10.81 -0.24 -2.05
C ARG A 61 9.54 0.60 -2.03
N THR A 62 8.65 0.36 -2.97
CA THR A 62 7.32 0.99 -3.02
C THR A 62 6.22 -0.05 -2.92
N THR A 63 5.01 0.38 -2.56
CA THR A 63 3.81 -0.46 -2.59
C THR A 63 2.54 0.37 -2.72
N CYS A 64 1.45 -0.28 -3.18
CA CYS A 64 0.08 0.22 -3.12
C CYS A 64 -0.07 1.64 -3.66
N SER A 65 -0.33 1.78 -4.93
CA SER A 65 -0.47 3.09 -5.60
C SER A 65 -1.86 3.34 -6.13
N TYR A 66 -2.26 4.61 -6.19
CA TYR A 66 -3.51 5.06 -6.77
C TYR A 66 -3.32 6.37 -7.53
N PHE A 67 -4.17 6.63 -8.53
CA PHE A 67 -4.25 7.97 -9.11
C PHE A 67 -4.88 8.94 -8.13
N MET A 68 -4.34 10.16 -8.08
CA MET A 68 -4.96 11.29 -7.40
C MET A 68 -6.05 11.90 -8.29
N PRO A 69 -7.04 12.62 -7.72
CA PRO A 69 -8.07 13.27 -8.51
C PRO A 69 -7.51 14.13 -9.64
N GLY A 70 -8.05 13.94 -10.84
CA GLY A 70 -7.61 14.63 -12.05
C GLY A 70 -6.49 13.95 -12.83
N ASP A 71 -6.04 12.76 -12.40
CA ASP A 71 -5.13 11.86 -13.11
C ASP A 71 -3.76 12.44 -13.49
N LYS A 72 -3.31 13.50 -12.76
CA LYS A 72 -2.02 14.17 -13.00
C LYS A 72 -0.94 13.78 -12.00
N SER A 73 -1.28 13.02 -10.99
CA SER A 73 -0.38 12.56 -9.94
C SER A 73 -0.88 11.26 -9.36
N VAL A 74 0.00 10.60 -8.62
CA VAL A 74 -0.27 9.33 -7.94
C VAL A 74 0.07 9.45 -6.47
N ILE A 75 -0.56 8.60 -5.65
CA ILE A 75 -0.20 8.34 -4.25
C ILE A 75 0.40 6.95 -4.15
N TYR A 76 1.43 6.78 -3.34
CA TYR A 76 2.02 5.47 -3.03
C TYR A 76 2.82 5.50 -1.74
N ALA A 77 3.09 4.32 -1.17
CA ALA A 77 4.00 4.19 -0.04
C ALA A 77 5.42 3.83 -0.50
N SER A 78 6.45 4.36 0.19
CA SER A 78 7.85 4.13 -0.16
C SER A 78 8.79 4.21 1.04
N THR A 79 9.88 3.41 1.00
CA THR A 79 10.96 3.43 1.99
C THR A 79 12.16 4.30 1.59
N HIS A 80 12.09 5.03 0.48
CA HIS A 80 13.23 5.67 -0.17
C HIS A 80 13.94 6.76 0.66
N GLU A 81 13.27 7.36 1.62
CA GLU A 81 13.88 8.34 2.54
C GLU A 81 14.65 7.66 3.67
N GLY A 82 14.21 6.50 4.16
CA GLY A 82 14.92 5.72 5.16
C GLY A 82 16.18 5.06 4.60
N ASP A 83 16.04 4.36 3.45
CA ASP A 83 17.18 3.82 2.68
C ASP A 83 16.87 3.86 1.18
N ALA A 84 17.87 4.29 0.41
CA ALA A 84 17.82 4.28 -1.05
C ALA A 84 17.91 2.87 -1.65
N ASN A 85 18.40 1.90 -0.91
CA ASN A 85 18.51 0.52 -1.34
C ASN A 85 17.19 -0.23 -1.13
N CYS A 86 17.03 -1.36 -1.82
CA CYS A 86 15.97 -2.30 -1.50
C CYS A 86 16.14 -2.80 -0.06
N PRO A 87 15.13 -2.70 0.81
CA PRO A 87 15.20 -3.32 2.11
C PRO A 87 15.29 -4.85 1.93
N PRO A 88 15.99 -5.56 2.85
CA PRO A 88 16.14 -6.99 2.78
C PRO A 88 14.77 -7.67 2.86
N GLU A 89 14.56 -8.68 2.03
CA GLU A 89 13.37 -9.54 2.16
C GLU A 89 13.54 -10.48 3.36
N PRO A 90 12.43 -10.80 4.07
CA PRO A 90 12.50 -11.75 5.16
C PRO A 90 12.93 -13.13 4.63
N GLU A 91 13.75 -13.83 5.40
CA GLU A 91 14.12 -15.18 5.07
C GLU A 91 12.89 -16.10 5.02
N ARG A 92 12.93 -17.08 4.10
CA ARG A 92 11.86 -18.06 4.02
C ARG A 92 11.83 -18.86 5.32
N ARG A 93 10.68 -18.86 5.98
CA ARG A 93 10.50 -19.59 7.23
C ARG A 93 10.62 -21.09 7.04
N GLU A 94 11.24 -21.76 8.02
CA GLU A 94 11.38 -23.24 8.02
C GLU A 94 10.03 -23.97 8.01
N ASP A 95 9.00 -23.36 8.65
CA ASP A 95 7.63 -23.87 8.69
C ASP A 95 6.86 -23.68 7.37
N GLY A 96 7.49 -23.04 6.36
CA GLY A 96 6.93 -22.77 5.05
C GLY A 96 5.83 -21.72 5.02
N LYS A 97 5.51 -21.07 6.15
CA LYS A 97 4.48 -20.04 6.21
C LYS A 97 4.97 -18.74 5.54
N TYR A 98 4.05 -18.11 4.84
CA TYR A 98 4.30 -16.84 4.19
C TYR A 98 4.13 -15.70 5.17
N VAL A 99 5.05 -14.75 5.17
CA VAL A 99 5.02 -13.52 5.99
C VAL A 99 5.29 -12.30 5.13
N TRP A 100 4.72 -11.15 5.53
CA TRP A 100 5.03 -9.85 4.95
C TRP A 100 5.92 -9.05 5.89
N PRO A 101 6.93 -8.35 5.37
CA PRO A 101 7.69 -7.41 6.15
C PRO A 101 6.90 -6.10 6.35
N ILE A 102 6.95 -5.58 7.56
CA ILE A 102 6.43 -4.27 7.96
C ILE A 102 7.65 -3.36 8.12
N TYR A 103 8.15 -2.82 6.99
CA TYR A 103 9.31 -1.94 7.04
C TYR A 103 8.95 -0.62 7.71
N SER A 104 9.74 -0.23 8.72
CA SER A 104 9.50 0.97 9.54
C SER A 104 9.69 2.30 8.79
N ASP A 105 10.23 2.23 7.60
CA ASP A 105 10.57 3.40 6.79
C ASP A 105 9.53 3.66 5.68
N PHE A 106 8.42 2.91 5.67
CA PHE A 106 7.32 3.20 4.76
C PHE A 106 6.57 4.45 5.18
N ASP A 107 6.63 5.46 4.33
CA ASP A 107 5.79 6.65 4.38
C ASP A 107 4.99 6.80 3.09
N ILE A 108 3.91 7.57 3.15
CA ILE A 108 3.01 7.83 2.02
C ILE A 108 3.40 9.13 1.33
N TYR A 109 3.54 9.07 0.01
CA TYR A 109 3.94 10.19 -0.85
C TYR A 109 2.95 10.41 -1.97
N THR A 110 2.90 11.63 -2.49
CA THR A 110 2.33 11.93 -3.80
C THR A 110 3.45 12.32 -4.76
N ALA A 111 3.32 11.91 -6.03
CA ALA A 111 4.26 12.27 -7.10
C ALA A 111 3.50 12.61 -8.37
N ASP A 112 4.11 13.45 -9.23
CA ASP A 112 3.61 13.68 -10.58
C ASP A 112 3.89 12.46 -11.49
N LEU A 113 3.38 12.47 -12.72
CA LEU A 113 3.56 11.37 -13.66
C LEU A 113 4.98 11.34 -14.26
N GLU A 114 5.80 12.34 -14.03
CA GLU A 114 7.23 12.39 -14.35
C GLU A 114 8.10 11.78 -13.24
N GLY A 115 7.52 11.44 -12.07
CA GLY A 115 8.22 10.82 -10.93
C GLY A 115 8.80 11.81 -9.92
N ASN A 116 8.45 13.09 -10.00
CA ASN A 116 8.86 14.07 -9.01
C ASN A 116 7.94 13.99 -7.78
N ILE A 117 8.52 13.87 -6.58
CA ILE A 117 7.76 13.93 -5.32
C ILE A 117 7.13 15.31 -5.18
N LEU A 118 5.81 15.34 -5.01
CA LEU A 118 5.04 16.54 -4.76
C LEU A 118 4.88 16.81 -3.27
N LYS A 119 4.62 15.76 -2.49
CA LYS A 119 4.43 15.87 -1.04
C LYS A 119 4.69 14.53 -0.33
N LYS A 120 5.26 14.59 0.86
CA LYS A 120 5.23 13.54 1.87
C LYS A 120 3.98 13.75 2.73
N LEU A 121 3.10 12.75 2.82
CA LEU A 121 1.81 12.86 3.53
C LEU A 121 1.87 12.34 4.96
N THR A 122 2.76 11.37 5.24
CA THR A 122 3.01 10.84 6.58
C THR A 122 4.48 11.01 6.96
N ASP A 123 4.77 11.15 8.25
CA ASP A 123 6.14 11.34 8.78
C ASP A 123 6.25 10.76 10.21
N GLU A 124 5.32 9.90 10.58
CA GLU A 124 5.38 9.18 11.85
C GLU A 124 6.29 7.96 11.71
N ARG A 125 7.05 7.68 12.76
CA ARG A 125 7.91 6.50 12.75
C ARG A 125 7.09 5.22 12.72
N GLY A 126 7.38 4.36 11.75
CA GLY A 126 6.74 3.07 11.60
C GLY A 126 6.17 2.88 10.20
N TYR A 127 5.39 1.84 10.02
CA TYR A 127 4.79 1.48 8.75
C TYR A 127 3.55 2.33 8.49
N ASP A 128 3.57 3.13 7.43
CA ASP A 128 2.42 3.82 6.86
C ASP A 128 2.29 3.43 5.37
N ALA A 129 1.28 2.64 5.02
CA ALA A 129 1.12 2.13 3.65
C ALA A 129 -0.35 1.77 3.32
N GLU A 130 -0.56 1.12 2.18
CA GLU A 130 -1.87 0.64 1.71
C GLU A 130 -2.91 1.75 1.57
N ALA A 131 -2.46 2.95 1.15
CA ALA A 131 -3.32 4.12 1.01
C ALA A 131 -4.28 3.98 -0.17
N THR A 132 -5.58 4.23 0.06
CA THR A 132 -6.60 4.36 -0.99
C THR A 132 -7.43 5.62 -0.79
N LEU A 133 -8.09 6.07 -1.87
CA LEU A 133 -8.84 7.32 -1.86
C LEU A 133 -10.35 7.09 -1.78
N SER A 134 -11.04 8.06 -1.17
CA SER A 134 -12.50 8.16 -1.30
C SER A 134 -12.91 8.44 -2.75
N ALA A 135 -14.10 8.00 -3.15
CA ALA A 135 -14.62 8.28 -4.48
C ALA A 135 -14.78 9.80 -4.76
N GLN A 136 -14.95 10.60 -3.70
CA GLN A 136 -15.00 12.06 -3.76
C GLN A 136 -13.61 12.69 -3.92
N GLY A 137 -12.54 11.94 -3.66
CA GLY A 137 -11.16 12.40 -3.76
C GLY A 137 -10.73 13.36 -2.65
N ASP A 138 -11.42 13.39 -1.52
CA ASP A 138 -11.18 14.30 -0.41
C ASP A 138 -10.54 13.63 0.82
N LYS A 139 -10.59 12.30 0.89
CA LYS A 139 -10.06 11.50 1.99
C LYS A 139 -9.15 10.39 1.50
N ILE A 140 -8.23 10.02 2.36
CA ILE A 140 -7.35 8.86 2.24
C ILE A 140 -7.61 7.95 3.44
N VAL A 141 -7.70 6.63 3.21
CA VAL A 141 -7.61 5.60 4.24
C VAL A 141 -6.30 4.85 4.05
N PHE A 142 -5.61 4.51 5.14
CA PHE A 142 -4.32 3.83 5.09
C PHE A 142 -4.11 2.94 6.33
N THR A 143 -3.18 2.00 6.23
CA THR A 143 -2.75 1.15 7.35
C THR A 143 -1.53 1.76 8.02
N SER A 144 -1.53 1.80 9.36
CA SER A 144 -0.43 2.35 10.15
C SER A 144 -0.18 1.56 11.43
N ILE A 145 1.10 1.46 11.84
CA ILE A 145 1.52 0.84 13.10
C ILE A 145 1.73 1.86 14.23
N ARG A 146 1.46 3.14 14.02
CA ARG A 146 1.74 4.24 14.96
C ARG A 146 1.20 4.07 16.38
N THR A 147 0.19 3.23 16.56
CA THR A 147 -0.39 2.90 17.89
C THR A 147 0.11 1.58 18.46
N GLY A 148 1.07 0.92 17.77
CA GLY A 148 1.68 -0.33 18.21
C GLY A 148 1.05 -1.59 17.64
N ASP A 149 -0.02 -1.44 16.85
CA ASP A 149 -0.65 -2.51 16.06
C ASP A 149 -0.99 -1.98 14.66
N LEU A 150 -1.28 -2.88 13.71
CA LEU A 150 -1.63 -2.53 12.34
C LEU A 150 -3.11 -2.18 12.25
N GLU A 151 -3.39 -0.89 12.28
CA GLU A 151 -4.73 -0.33 12.34
C GLU A 151 -5.02 0.57 11.14
N LEU A 152 -6.29 0.78 10.86
CA LEU A 152 -6.74 1.73 9.85
C LEU A 152 -6.77 3.14 10.38
N PHE A 153 -6.29 4.07 9.57
CA PHE A 153 -6.37 5.51 9.79
C PHE A 153 -6.97 6.19 8.56
N THR A 154 -7.61 7.32 8.77
CA THR A 154 -7.98 8.23 7.69
C THR A 154 -7.28 9.56 7.85
N MET A 155 -7.09 10.27 6.73
CA MET A 155 -6.59 11.65 6.68
C MET A 155 -7.26 12.41 5.54
N ASP A 156 -7.15 13.73 5.56
CA ASP A 156 -7.54 14.54 4.42
C ASP A 156 -6.57 14.33 3.25
N ILE A 157 -6.98 14.70 2.04
CA ILE A 157 -6.18 14.51 0.83
C ILE A 157 -4.82 15.20 0.88
N ASP A 158 -4.66 16.19 1.74
CA ASP A 158 -3.42 16.92 1.97
C ASP A 158 -2.55 16.34 3.11
N GLY A 159 -2.93 15.20 3.70
CA GLY A 159 -2.23 14.56 4.83
C GLY A 159 -2.60 15.10 6.20
N SER A 160 -3.47 16.12 6.29
CA SER A 160 -3.93 16.67 7.57
C SER A 160 -5.06 15.83 8.21
N ASN A 161 -5.42 16.15 9.45
CA ASN A 161 -6.54 15.57 10.18
C ASN A 161 -6.52 14.03 10.29
N VAL A 162 -5.34 13.46 10.57
CA VAL A 162 -5.16 12.02 10.77
C VAL A 162 -6.01 11.53 11.93
N LYS A 163 -6.81 10.48 11.69
CA LYS A 163 -7.74 9.90 12.66
C LYS A 163 -7.68 8.39 12.62
N GLN A 164 -7.53 7.74 13.79
CA GLN A 164 -7.62 6.29 13.92
C GLN A 164 -9.08 5.82 13.75
N ILE A 165 -9.25 4.71 13.03
CA ILE A 165 -10.56 4.11 12.71
C ILE A 165 -10.76 2.78 13.43
N THR A 166 -9.74 1.92 13.45
CA THR A 166 -9.81 0.62 14.11
C THR A 166 -8.89 0.55 15.33
N THR A 167 -9.19 -0.37 16.26
CA THR A 167 -8.46 -0.50 17.53
C THR A 167 -8.38 -1.96 18.02
N GLY A 168 -8.62 -2.93 17.17
CA GLY A 168 -8.66 -4.35 17.54
C GLY A 168 -7.28 -5.00 17.44
N LEU A 169 -6.96 -5.97 18.30
CA LEU A 169 -5.74 -6.76 18.15
C LEU A 169 -5.76 -7.54 16.83
N GLY A 170 -4.74 -7.36 16.01
CA GLY A 170 -4.55 -8.04 14.74
C GLY A 170 -4.33 -7.05 13.60
N TYR A 171 -4.11 -7.57 12.40
CA TYR A 171 -3.89 -6.75 11.22
C TYR A 171 -5.21 -6.24 10.67
N ASP A 172 -5.31 -4.94 10.45
CA ASP A 172 -6.34 -4.25 9.68
C ASP A 172 -5.71 -3.53 8.50
N GLY A 173 -6.09 -3.89 7.26
CA GLY A 173 -5.46 -3.28 6.10
C GLY A 173 -6.17 -3.52 4.78
N GLY A 174 -5.60 -2.92 3.71
CA GLY A 174 -6.15 -3.00 2.37
C GLY A 174 -7.57 -2.42 2.28
N ALA A 175 -7.82 -1.30 2.93
CA ALA A 175 -9.13 -0.70 3.05
C ALA A 175 -9.54 0.10 1.81
N PHE A 176 -10.85 0.07 1.52
CA PHE A 176 -11.48 0.86 0.47
C PHE A 176 -12.71 1.58 1.01
N PHE A 177 -12.94 2.79 0.54
CA PHE A 177 -14.19 3.49 0.78
C PHE A 177 -15.33 2.90 -0.07
N SER A 178 -16.55 2.91 0.48
CA SER A 178 -17.75 2.73 -0.33
C SER A 178 -17.92 3.89 -1.32
N PRO A 179 -18.61 3.69 -2.45
CA PRO A 179 -18.81 4.75 -3.44
C PRO A 179 -19.45 6.03 -2.90
N ASP A 180 -20.26 5.93 -1.85
CA ASP A 180 -20.92 7.05 -1.17
C ASP A 180 -20.04 7.69 -0.07
N GLY A 181 -18.83 7.12 0.21
CA GLY A 181 -17.90 7.62 1.21
C GLY A 181 -18.31 7.38 2.67
N THR A 182 -19.39 6.63 2.91
CA THR A 182 -19.92 6.46 4.27
C THR A 182 -19.35 5.26 5.02
N LYS A 183 -18.73 4.31 4.31
CA LYS A 183 -18.21 3.05 4.87
C LYS A 183 -16.81 2.76 4.38
N LEU A 184 -16.13 1.92 5.14
CA LEU A 184 -14.87 1.27 4.77
C LEU A 184 -15.10 -0.23 4.71
N ILE A 185 -14.56 -0.91 3.69
CA ILE A 185 -14.38 -2.35 3.65
C ILE A 185 -12.89 -2.65 3.70
N PHE A 186 -12.48 -3.65 4.46
CA PHE A 186 -11.08 -3.99 4.65
C PHE A 186 -10.91 -5.46 5.00
N ARG A 187 -9.71 -5.96 4.88
CA ARG A 187 -9.34 -7.31 5.37
C ARG A 187 -8.72 -7.19 6.76
N SER A 188 -9.06 -8.14 7.59
CA SER A 188 -8.63 -8.15 8.98
C SER A 188 -8.32 -9.56 9.45
N SER A 189 -7.29 -9.70 10.27
CA SER A 189 -7.09 -10.90 11.08
C SER A 189 -7.41 -10.58 12.55
N ARG A 190 -8.07 -11.51 13.22
CA ARG A 190 -8.42 -11.37 14.64
C ARG A 190 -7.94 -12.62 15.39
N PRO A 191 -6.71 -12.63 15.89
CA PRO A 191 -6.21 -13.74 16.69
C PRO A 191 -6.99 -13.82 18.00
N THR A 192 -7.57 -14.99 18.31
CA THR A 192 -8.44 -15.17 19.46
C THR A 192 -7.93 -16.21 20.48
N THR A 193 -7.07 -17.12 20.06
CA THR A 193 -6.43 -18.09 20.96
C THR A 193 -5.12 -17.51 21.51
N ASP A 194 -4.72 -17.91 22.70
CA ASP A 194 -3.45 -17.46 23.30
C ASP A 194 -2.25 -17.78 22.39
N GLU A 195 -2.31 -18.90 21.67
CA GLU A 195 -1.27 -19.28 20.70
C GLU A 195 -1.24 -18.36 19.49
N ASP A 196 -2.39 -18.09 18.86
CA ASP A 196 -2.47 -17.16 17.70
C ASP A 196 -2.05 -15.75 18.09
N ILE A 197 -2.48 -15.28 19.28
CA ILE A 197 -2.11 -13.97 19.84
C ILE A 197 -0.60 -13.87 20.04
N LYS A 198 0.00 -14.92 20.61
CA LYS A 198 1.46 -14.98 20.80
C LYS A 198 2.20 -14.94 19.47
N VAL A 199 1.80 -15.78 18.51
CA VAL A 199 2.41 -15.81 17.16
C VAL A 199 2.31 -14.46 16.48
N TYR A 200 1.15 -13.80 16.52
CA TYR A 200 0.95 -12.47 15.94
C TYR A 200 1.90 -11.43 16.56
N LYS A 201 1.96 -11.37 17.89
CA LYS A 201 2.82 -10.40 18.61
C LYS A 201 4.30 -10.66 18.41
N ASP A 202 4.72 -11.92 18.39
CA ASP A 202 6.12 -12.29 18.15
C ASP A 202 6.55 -11.86 16.73
N LEU A 203 5.71 -12.12 15.72
CA LEU A 203 5.98 -11.68 14.34
C LEU A 203 6.01 -10.16 14.22
N LEU A 204 5.03 -9.47 14.84
CA LEU A 204 4.98 -8.01 14.78
C LEU A 204 6.21 -7.37 15.43
N ALA A 205 6.73 -7.96 16.52
CA ALA A 205 7.97 -7.52 17.17
C ALA A 205 9.21 -7.72 16.28
N GLU A 206 9.15 -8.66 15.33
CA GLU A 206 10.19 -8.90 14.29
C GLU A 206 9.96 -8.01 13.04
N GLY A 207 8.94 -7.16 13.02
CA GLY A 207 8.56 -6.36 11.86
C GLY A 207 7.91 -7.20 10.75
N LEU A 208 7.19 -8.25 11.13
CA LEU A 208 6.54 -9.18 10.21
C LEU A 208 5.04 -9.31 10.52
N VAL A 209 4.25 -9.65 9.52
CA VAL A 209 2.86 -10.09 9.67
C VAL A 209 2.60 -11.31 8.81
N MET A 210 1.76 -12.21 9.29
CA MET A 210 1.35 -13.41 8.57
C MET A 210 -0.08 -13.23 8.04
N PRO A 211 -0.29 -13.20 6.70
CA PRO A 211 -1.61 -12.97 6.10
C PRO A 211 -2.46 -14.25 6.11
N THR A 212 -2.75 -14.76 7.29
CA THR A 212 -3.57 -15.97 7.47
C THR A 212 -4.83 -15.69 8.24
N LYS A 213 -5.89 -16.46 7.97
CA LYS A 213 -7.21 -16.30 8.60
C LYS A 213 -7.76 -14.86 8.46
N MET A 214 -7.49 -14.24 7.30
CA MET A 214 -8.04 -12.92 7.00
C MET A 214 -9.47 -13.03 6.52
N GLU A 215 -10.34 -12.23 7.10
CA GLU A 215 -11.74 -12.09 6.74
C GLU A 215 -12.03 -10.66 6.27
N LEU A 216 -13.11 -10.46 5.56
CA LEU A 216 -13.58 -9.14 5.17
C LEU A 216 -14.46 -8.54 6.26
N TYR A 217 -14.10 -7.34 6.66
CA TYR A 217 -14.85 -6.52 7.62
C TYR A 217 -15.33 -5.24 6.95
N TRP A 218 -16.35 -4.64 7.52
CA TRP A 218 -16.74 -3.29 7.17
C TRP A 218 -17.13 -2.50 8.44
N CYS A 219 -16.93 -1.20 8.39
CA CYS A 219 -17.38 -0.26 9.40
C CYS A 219 -17.85 1.05 8.77
N ASN A 220 -18.47 1.91 9.55
CA ASN A 220 -18.66 3.30 9.12
C ASN A 220 -17.30 4.02 9.03
N VAL A 221 -17.23 5.09 8.24
CA VAL A 221 -16.00 5.86 8.04
C VAL A 221 -15.47 6.52 9.34
N ASP A 222 -16.29 6.60 10.38
CA ASP A 222 -15.90 7.06 11.72
C ASP A 222 -15.42 5.94 12.65
N GLY A 223 -15.40 4.68 12.17
CA GLY A 223 -15.02 3.49 12.93
C GLY A 223 -16.18 2.84 13.71
N SER A 224 -17.38 3.40 13.69
CA SER A 224 -18.54 2.78 14.33
C SER A 224 -19.10 1.59 13.52
N ASN A 225 -19.86 0.71 14.20
CA ASN A 225 -20.46 -0.50 13.61
C ASN A 225 -19.45 -1.53 13.06
N LEU A 226 -18.27 -1.59 13.65
CA LEU A 226 -17.30 -2.66 13.42
C LEU A 226 -17.73 -3.95 14.12
#